data_4ef3db4d0797eb8d821c398c607f17fa
#
_entry.id   4ef3db4d0797eb8d821c398c607f17fa
#
_cell.length_a   1.000
_cell.length_b   1.000
_cell.length_c   1.000
_cell.angle_alpha   90.00
_cell.angle_beta   90.00
_cell.angle_gamma   90.00
#
_symmetry.space_group_name_H-M   'P 1'
#
loop_
_entity.id
_entity.type
_entity.pdbx_description
1 polymer ?
#
loop_
_entity_poly.entity_id
_entity_poly.type
_entity_poly.pdbx_seq_one_letter_code
_entity_poly.pdbx_strand_id
1 'polypeptide(L)'
;MTRIGTTNPPQSSQDRYCYPAERVGSIQQEYLRMNLSGKNALVTGASRGIGRGCAIEMGRAGANVAINYYSHAGEAEEVANEIRGFGGKAITLQGDVSNRVRVEEMVAETASAFGQLDLFVSNAVYSDRQLMLEADLAGFERTVNVGMWGAFYGLRAAALQMVKQKTPGSIVVISSPHAVIPIPTAMAYNMAKAAIDHMARTAAIELATHRIRVNIVHPGWIDTPGERKFFTEEQINEGVKTLPWKRMGLPNEIGKGVAYVLSDDADYMTGSTLTIDGGVSLPWWSNRAEGAM
;
A
#
# COMPACT_ATOMS: atom_id res chain seq x y z
N MET A 1 -12.14 -54.06 46.64
CA MET A 1 -11.66 -54.09 45.22
C MET A 1 -12.48 -53.06 44.44
N THR A 2 -11.94 -51.86 44.32
CA THR A 2 -12.63 -50.73 43.68
C THR A 2 -12.00 -50.60 42.26
N ARG A 3 -12.85 -50.66 41.20
CA ARG A 3 -12.42 -50.53 39.81
C ARG A 3 -12.10 -49.06 39.50
N ILE A 4 -10.92 -48.79 39.04
CA ILE A 4 -10.46 -47.49 38.55
C ILE A 4 -10.96 -47.37 37.12
N GLY A 5 -11.81 -46.35 36.85
CA GLY A 5 -12.29 -46.00 35.51
C GLY A 5 -11.17 -45.40 34.66
N THR A 6 -10.97 -45.94 33.47
CA THR A 6 -10.06 -45.39 32.45
C THR A 6 -10.72 -44.19 31.78
N THR A 7 -10.19 -43.00 32.00
CA THR A 7 -10.53 -41.81 31.22
C THR A 7 -9.78 -41.84 29.90
N ASN A 8 -10.48 -41.74 28.76
CA ASN A 8 -9.91 -41.59 27.45
C ASN A 8 -9.11 -40.27 27.36
N PRO A 9 -7.95 -40.23 26.68
CA PRO A 9 -7.23 -39.00 26.44
C PRO A 9 -8.05 -38.07 25.51
N PRO A 10 -7.85 -36.73 25.58
CA PRO A 10 -8.57 -35.78 24.74
C PRO A 10 -8.19 -36.00 23.28
N GLN A 11 -9.20 -36.01 22.41
CA GLN A 11 -9.03 -36.05 20.95
C GLN A 11 -8.12 -34.93 20.47
N SER A 12 -7.22 -35.27 19.55
CA SER A 12 -6.18 -34.40 19.01
C SER A 12 -6.74 -33.14 18.34
N SER A 13 -6.01 -32.04 18.46
CA SER A 13 -6.32 -30.72 17.91
C SER A 13 -6.41 -30.66 16.37
N GLN A 14 -6.28 -31.79 15.68
CA GLN A 14 -6.31 -31.86 14.21
C GLN A 14 -7.72 -31.82 13.60
N ASP A 15 -8.77 -32.12 14.37
CA ASP A 15 -10.15 -32.17 13.84
C ASP A 15 -10.86 -30.82 13.72
N ARG A 16 -10.20 -29.73 14.07
CA ARG A 16 -10.82 -28.39 14.06
C ARG A 16 -10.80 -27.68 12.70
N TYR A 17 -10.18 -28.26 11.68
CA TYR A 17 -9.99 -27.63 10.35
C TYR A 17 -10.41 -28.49 9.16
N CYS A 18 -11.14 -29.62 9.38
CA CYS A 18 -11.72 -30.38 8.27
C CYS A 18 -13.09 -29.82 7.89
N TYR A 19 -13.17 -29.10 6.78
CA TYR A 19 -14.43 -28.74 6.14
C TYR A 19 -14.95 -29.93 5.33
N PRO A 20 -16.28 -30.21 5.34
CA PRO A 20 -16.86 -31.28 4.53
C PRO A 20 -16.67 -31.04 3.05
N ALA A 21 -16.20 -32.04 2.30
CA ALA A 21 -15.85 -31.95 0.88
C ALA A 21 -17.00 -31.49 -0.06
N GLU A 22 -18.25 -31.64 0.36
CA GLU A 22 -19.43 -31.30 -0.44
C GLU A 22 -19.72 -29.78 -0.53
N ARG A 23 -19.07 -28.93 0.29
CA ARG A 23 -19.17 -27.46 0.21
C ARG A 23 -18.04 -26.80 -0.59
N VAL A 24 -17.10 -27.56 -1.08
CA VAL A 24 -15.86 -26.99 -1.69
C VAL A 24 -16.12 -26.35 -3.05
N GLY A 25 -17.09 -26.79 -3.83
CA GLY A 25 -17.31 -26.30 -5.20
C GLY A 25 -17.91 -24.90 -5.34
N SER A 26 -18.83 -24.50 -4.46
CA SER A 26 -19.43 -23.16 -4.49
C SER A 26 -18.67 -22.15 -3.62
N ILE A 27 -18.02 -22.62 -2.57
CA ILE A 27 -17.19 -21.83 -1.67
C ILE A 27 -15.86 -21.44 -2.33
N GLN A 28 -15.29 -22.26 -3.22
CA GLN A 28 -14.01 -21.98 -3.88
C GLN A 28 -14.02 -20.74 -4.80
N GLN A 29 -15.15 -20.36 -5.36
CA GLN A 29 -15.24 -19.13 -6.17
C GLN A 29 -15.40 -17.85 -5.32
N GLU A 30 -15.96 -17.96 -4.14
CA GLU A 30 -16.18 -16.82 -3.23
C GLU A 30 -14.96 -16.49 -2.38
N TYR A 31 -14.14 -17.50 -2.01
CA TYR A 31 -12.91 -17.32 -1.23
C TYR A 31 -11.71 -16.75 -2.02
N LEU A 32 -11.80 -16.61 -3.34
CA LEU A 32 -10.69 -16.18 -4.18
C LEU A 32 -10.69 -14.67 -4.52
N ARG A 33 -11.61 -13.87 -3.99
CA ARG A 33 -11.61 -12.42 -4.20
C ARG A 33 -11.47 -11.71 -2.86
N MET A 34 -10.36 -10.98 -2.70
CA MET A 34 -10.26 -9.95 -1.67
C MET A 34 -11.50 -9.09 -1.72
N ASN A 35 -12.23 -9.01 -0.60
CA ASN A 35 -13.51 -8.33 -0.55
C ASN A 35 -13.36 -6.98 0.17
N LEU A 36 -13.53 -5.90 -0.59
CA LEU A 36 -13.61 -4.54 -0.08
C LEU A 36 -15.01 -3.94 -0.33
N SER A 37 -16.02 -4.77 -0.59
CA SER A 37 -17.37 -4.32 -0.88
C SER A 37 -17.93 -3.45 0.25
N GLY A 38 -18.45 -2.29 -0.11
CA GLY A 38 -19.00 -1.32 0.84
C GLY A 38 -17.96 -0.50 1.60
N LYS A 39 -16.67 -0.75 1.44
CA LYS A 39 -15.60 0.06 2.02
C LYS A 39 -15.36 1.31 1.17
N ASN A 40 -15.00 2.41 1.81
CA ASN A 40 -14.76 3.70 1.20
C ASN A 40 -13.30 4.10 1.40
N ALA A 41 -12.62 4.42 0.33
CA ALA A 41 -11.18 4.63 0.30
C ALA A 41 -10.79 6.01 -0.21
N LEU A 42 -9.69 6.53 0.30
CA LEU A 42 -8.93 7.63 -0.30
C LEU A 42 -7.53 7.14 -0.66
N VAL A 43 -7.11 7.33 -1.91
CA VAL A 43 -5.76 7.00 -2.40
C VAL A 43 -5.09 8.29 -2.87
N THR A 44 -3.94 8.64 -2.28
CA THR A 44 -3.18 9.82 -2.67
C THR A 44 -2.25 9.56 -3.86
N GLY A 45 -2.15 10.53 -4.80
CA GLY A 45 -1.34 10.38 -6.01
C GLY A 45 -1.81 9.24 -6.91
N ALA A 46 -3.13 9.08 -7.07
CA ALA A 46 -3.74 7.91 -7.66
C ALA A 46 -4.07 8.03 -9.15
N SER A 47 -3.70 9.13 -9.82
CA SER A 47 -3.94 9.30 -11.26
C SER A 47 -3.07 8.39 -12.12
N ARG A 48 -1.90 7.96 -11.65
CA ARG A 48 -0.95 7.12 -12.40
C ARG A 48 -0.09 6.24 -11.50
N GLY A 49 0.74 5.39 -12.12
CA GLY A 49 1.73 4.55 -11.44
C GLY A 49 1.12 3.64 -10.38
N ILE A 50 1.82 3.48 -9.26
CA ILE A 50 1.41 2.60 -8.17
C ILE A 50 0.06 3.01 -7.58
N GLY A 51 -0.17 4.32 -7.39
CA GLY A 51 -1.45 4.81 -6.84
C GLY A 51 -2.64 4.47 -7.74
N ARG A 52 -2.49 4.56 -9.07
CA ARG A 52 -3.48 4.09 -10.04
C ARG A 52 -3.74 2.59 -9.87
N GLY A 53 -2.66 1.79 -9.78
CA GLY A 53 -2.78 0.35 -9.56
C GLY A 53 -3.53 0.03 -8.27
N CYS A 54 -3.23 0.72 -7.18
CA CYS A 54 -3.94 0.57 -5.90
C CYS A 54 -5.44 0.92 -6.04
N ALA A 55 -5.76 2.08 -6.61
CA ALA A 55 -7.14 2.55 -6.77
C ALA A 55 -7.98 1.57 -7.61
N ILE A 56 -7.44 1.09 -8.74
CA ILE A 56 -8.11 0.14 -9.63
C ILE A 56 -8.34 -1.21 -8.95
N GLU A 57 -7.32 -1.79 -8.31
CA GLU A 57 -7.47 -3.10 -7.66
C GLU A 57 -8.41 -3.04 -6.44
N MET A 58 -8.41 -1.92 -5.70
CA MET A 58 -9.39 -1.68 -4.64
C MET A 58 -10.82 -1.55 -5.19
N GLY A 59 -11.01 -0.80 -6.29
CA GLY A 59 -12.30 -0.71 -6.98
C GLY A 59 -12.78 -2.07 -7.51
N ARG A 60 -11.88 -2.86 -8.09
CA ARG A 60 -12.17 -4.23 -8.55
C ARG A 60 -12.56 -5.16 -7.42
N ALA A 61 -12.03 -4.92 -6.21
CA ALA A 61 -12.41 -5.60 -4.99
C ALA A 61 -13.72 -5.09 -4.37
N GLY A 62 -14.38 -4.09 -5.00
CA GLY A 62 -15.69 -3.59 -4.59
C GLY A 62 -15.68 -2.32 -3.73
N ALA A 63 -14.52 -1.68 -3.53
CA ALA A 63 -14.45 -0.42 -2.78
C ALA A 63 -14.96 0.78 -3.60
N ASN A 64 -15.53 1.76 -2.93
CA ASN A 64 -15.67 3.12 -3.45
C ASN A 64 -14.34 3.86 -3.26
N VAL A 65 -13.87 4.60 -4.25
CA VAL A 65 -12.52 5.19 -4.21
C VAL A 65 -12.53 6.67 -4.55
N ALA A 66 -11.96 7.49 -3.66
CA ALA A 66 -11.56 8.86 -3.95
C ALA A 66 -10.12 8.86 -4.48
N ILE A 67 -9.93 9.42 -5.66
CA ILE A 67 -8.68 9.45 -6.40
C ILE A 67 -8.07 10.84 -6.24
N ASN A 68 -7.07 10.99 -5.37
CA ASN A 68 -6.35 12.25 -5.29
C ASN A 68 -5.32 12.36 -6.42
N TYR A 69 -5.23 13.53 -6.99
CA TYR A 69 -4.23 13.92 -7.98
C TYR A 69 -3.71 15.36 -7.73
N TYR A 70 -2.52 15.66 -8.22
CA TYR A 70 -1.96 17.02 -8.18
C TYR A 70 -2.22 17.78 -9.48
N SER A 71 -1.77 17.25 -10.63
CA SER A 71 -1.79 17.95 -11.92
C SER A 71 -2.41 17.15 -13.08
N HIS A 72 -2.70 15.87 -12.91
CA HIS A 72 -3.13 14.97 -13.99
C HIS A 72 -4.62 14.64 -13.88
N ALA A 73 -5.48 15.64 -14.12
CA ALA A 73 -6.94 15.53 -13.97
C ALA A 73 -7.56 14.50 -14.94
N GLY A 74 -7.13 14.49 -16.20
CA GLY A 74 -7.63 13.55 -17.21
C GLY A 74 -7.33 12.10 -16.82
N GLU A 75 -6.09 11.80 -16.44
CA GLU A 75 -5.69 10.47 -15.99
C GLU A 75 -6.44 10.04 -14.70
N ALA A 76 -6.71 10.98 -13.78
CA ALA A 76 -7.49 10.70 -12.58
C ALA A 76 -8.95 10.32 -12.93
N GLU A 77 -9.55 11.01 -13.90
CA GLU A 77 -10.91 10.71 -14.35
C GLU A 77 -10.99 9.38 -15.12
N GLU A 78 -9.96 9.01 -15.88
CA GLU A 78 -9.86 7.68 -16.48
C GLU A 78 -9.90 6.58 -15.43
N VAL A 79 -9.12 6.74 -14.33
CA VAL A 79 -9.14 5.81 -13.20
C VAL A 79 -10.54 5.75 -12.56
N ALA A 80 -11.17 6.89 -12.35
CA ALA A 80 -12.52 6.95 -11.79
C ALA A 80 -13.54 6.21 -12.68
N ASN A 81 -13.45 6.39 -13.99
CA ASN A 81 -14.35 5.73 -14.96
C ASN A 81 -14.11 4.21 -14.97
N GLU A 82 -12.87 3.74 -14.88
CA GLU A 82 -12.55 2.31 -14.77
C GLU A 82 -13.19 1.70 -13.51
N ILE A 83 -13.10 2.38 -12.36
CA ILE A 83 -13.72 1.93 -11.11
C ILE A 83 -15.24 1.90 -11.19
N ARG A 84 -15.86 2.93 -11.79
CA ARG A 84 -17.30 2.97 -12.03
C ARG A 84 -17.75 1.82 -12.95
N GLY A 85 -16.91 1.43 -13.91
CA GLY A 85 -17.13 0.26 -14.77
C GLY A 85 -17.17 -1.08 -14.01
N PHE A 86 -16.57 -1.18 -12.82
CA PHE A 86 -16.72 -2.34 -11.93
C PHE A 86 -17.94 -2.28 -11.02
N GLY A 87 -18.75 -1.20 -11.10
CA GLY A 87 -19.92 -0.97 -10.25
C GLY A 87 -19.64 -0.20 -8.96
N GLY A 88 -18.38 0.18 -8.70
CA GLY A 88 -18.00 1.05 -7.58
C GLY A 88 -18.34 2.52 -7.81
N LYS A 89 -18.37 3.31 -6.72
CA LYS A 89 -18.40 4.76 -6.82
C LYS A 89 -16.97 5.30 -6.86
N ALA A 90 -16.74 6.35 -7.65
CA ALA A 90 -15.44 7.01 -7.70
C ALA A 90 -15.59 8.53 -7.85
N ILE A 91 -14.77 9.29 -7.14
CA ILE A 91 -14.63 10.74 -7.26
C ILE A 91 -13.15 11.10 -7.42
N THR A 92 -12.88 12.23 -8.06
CA THR A 92 -11.53 12.77 -8.24
C THR A 92 -11.35 14.00 -7.35
N LEU A 93 -10.21 14.11 -6.65
CA LEU A 93 -9.92 15.18 -5.72
C LEU A 93 -8.56 15.80 -6.04
N GLN A 94 -8.56 17.04 -6.54
CA GLN A 94 -7.31 17.76 -6.76
C GLN A 94 -6.74 18.25 -5.43
N GLY A 95 -5.44 18.01 -5.20
CA GLY A 95 -4.78 18.51 -4.01
C GLY A 95 -3.30 18.17 -3.95
N ASP A 96 -2.52 19.11 -3.43
CA ASP A 96 -1.14 18.89 -3.04
C ASP A 96 -1.10 18.32 -1.64
N VAL A 97 -0.55 17.12 -1.47
CA VAL A 97 -0.47 16.46 -0.16
C VAL A 97 0.47 17.18 0.83
N SER A 98 1.37 18.04 0.35
CA SER A 98 2.19 18.87 1.22
C SER A 98 1.41 20.04 1.88
N ASN A 99 0.19 20.31 1.41
CA ASN A 99 -0.71 21.26 2.03
C ASN A 99 -1.64 20.53 3.03
N ARG A 100 -1.36 20.70 4.32
CA ARG A 100 -2.11 20.06 5.39
C ARG A 100 -3.61 20.32 5.32
N VAL A 101 -4.01 21.57 5.10
CA VAL A 101 -5.44 21.97 5.07
C VAL A 101 -6.14 21.23 3.92
N ARG A 102 -5.52 21.21 2.73
CA ARG A 102 -6.08 20.52 1.59
C ARG A 102 -6.23 19.01 1.82
N VAL A 103 -5.29 18.40 2.51
CA VAL A 103 -5.37 16.97 2.89
C VAL A 103 -6.54 16.71 3.84
N GLU A 104 -6.72 17.56 4.85
CA GLU A 104 -7.85 17.47 5.80
C GLU A 104 -9.20 17.62 5.05
N GLU A 105 -9.28 18.56 4.11
CA GLU A 105 -10.45 18.74 3.22
C GLU A 105 -10.74 17.51 2.37
N MET A 106 -9.73 16.93 1.70
CA MET A 106 -9.90 15.74 0.86
C MET A 106 -10.43 14.54 1.65
N VAL A 107 -9.99 14.35 2.88
CA VAL A 107 -10.53 13.33 3.79
C VAL A 107 -12.00 13.60 4.11
N ALA A 108 -12.35 14.85 4.42
CA ALA A 108 -13.73 15.24 4.72
C ALA A 108 -14.64 15.10 3.49
N GLU A 109 -14.18 15.52 2.31
CA GLU A 109 -14.90 15.36 1.04
C GLU A 109 -15.16 13.88 0.72
N THR A 110 -14.16 13.01 0.94
CA THR A 110 -14.32 11.56 0.76
C THR A 110 -15.39 10.99 1.69
N ALA A 111 -15.31 11.33 2.98
CA ALA A 111 -16.27 10.87 3.97
C ALA A 111 -17.68 11.43 3.69
N SER A 112 -17.79 12.67 3.20
CA SER A 112 -19.07 13.26 2.79
C SER A 112 -19.67 12.57 1.57
N ALA A 113 -18.86 12.28 0.55
CA ALA A 113 -19.32 11.67 -0.70
C ALA A 113 -19.78 10.22 -0.54
N PHE A 114 -19.13 9.46 0.36
CA PHE A 114 -19.39 8.03 0.52
C PHE A 114 -20.07 7.67 1.85
N GLY A 115 -20.23 8.63 2.77
CA GLY A 115 -20.85 8.45 4.08
C GLY A 115 -19.84 8.23 5.21
N GLN A 116 -18.68 7.64 4.92
CA GLN A 116 -17.58 7.42 5.86
C GLN A 116 -16.26 7.18 5.11
N LEU A 117 -15.14 7.15 5.84
CA LEU A 117 -13.84 6.72 5.35
C LEU A 117 -13.41 5.46 6.10
N ASP A 118 -13.16 4.36 5.38
CA ASP A 118 -12.74 3.08 5.96
C ASP A 118 -11.26 2.77 5.68
N LEU A 119 -10.78 3.18 4.50
CA LEU A 119 -9.48 2.81 3.98
C LEU A 119 -8.71 4.06 3.52
N PHE A 120 -7.42 4.09 3.83
CA PHE A 120 -6.54 5.14 3.35
C PHE A 120 -5.23 4.58 2.78
N VAL A 121 -4.83 5.06 1.59
CA VAL A 121 -3.54 4.72 0.99
C VAL A 121 -2.72 5.99 0.81
N SER A 122 -1.64 6.11 1.59
CA SER A 122 -0.64 7.15 1.45
C SER A 122 0.37 6.74 0.38
N ASN A 123 0.22 7.25 -0.85
CA ASN A 123 1.07 6.88 -1.97
C ASN A 123 1.76 8.08 -2.64
N ALA A 124 1.17 9.27 -2.60
CA ALA A 124 1.73 10.44 -3.29
C ALA A 124 3.21 10.66 -2.95
N VAL A 125 4.01 10.93 -3.97
CA VAL A 125 5.46 11.12 -3.84
C VAL A 125 5.94 12.15 -4.85
N TYR A 126 6.97 12.89 -4.45
CA TYR A 126 7.88 13.62 -5.31
C TYR A 126 9.29 13.11 -5.03
N SER A 127 10.13 13.03 -6.04
CA SER A 127 11.53 12.66 -5.86
C SER A 127 12.38 13.52 -6.78
N ASP A 128 13.39 14.10 -6.18
CA ASP A 128 14.53 14.69 -6.86
C ASP A 128 15.76 13.84 -6.56
N ARG A 129 16.59 13.56 -7.58
CA ARG A 129 17.74 12.63 -7.45
C ARG A 129 19.01 13.34 -7.86
N GLN A 130 19.81 13.72 -6.86
CA GLN A 130 21.11 14.37 -7.04
C GLN A 130 22.09 13.86 -5.98
N LEU A 131 23.38 13.91 -6.26
CA LEU A 131 24.41 13.64 -5.27
C LEU A 131 24.30 14.64 -4.11
N MET A 132 24.62 14.22 -2.90
CA MET A 132 24.45 15.02 -1.69
C MET A 132 25.10 16.42 -1.79
N LEU A 133 26.30 16.49 -2.36
CA LEU A 133 27.03 17.75 -2.49
C LEU A 133 26.50 18.67 -3.61
N GLU A 134 25.68 18.14 -4.52
CA GLU A 134 25.12 18.84 -5.68
C GLU A 134 23.62 19.09 -5.53
N ALA A 135 23.01 18.61 -4.43
CA ALA A 135 21.57 18.63 -4.25
C ALA A 135 21.02 20.06 -4.22
N ASP A 136 20.03 20.32 -5.07
CA ASP A 136 19.18 21.51 -4.96
C ASP A 136 18.30 21.39 -3.71
N LEU A 137 18.48 22.33 -2.78
CA LEU A 137 17.74 22.30 -1.51
C LEU A 137 16.23 22.45 -1.69
N ALA A 138 15.78 23.18 -2.72
CA ALA A 138 14.34 23.32 -2.98
C ALA A 138 13.72 21.99 -3.43
N GLY A 139 14.40 21.24 -4.30
CA GLY A 139 14.00 19.89 -4.70
C GLY A 139 14.06 18.89 -3.53
N PHE A 140 15.07 19.01 -2.68
CA PHE A 140 15.22 18.22 -1.46
C PHE A 140 14.04 18.46 -0.51
N GLU A 141 13.78 19.73 -0.18
CA GLU A 141 12.64 20.12 0.70
C GLU A 141 11.31 19.67 0.10
N ARG A 142 11.12 19.84 -1.21
CA ARG A 142 9.90 19.37 -1.89
C ARG A 142 9.72 17.86 -1.74
N THR A 143 10.79 17.08 -1.86
CA THR A 143 10.78 15.63 -1.67
C THR A 143 10.34 15.27 -0.25
N VAL A 144 10.87 15.93 0.76
CA VAL A 144 10.52 15.72 2.16
C VAL A 144 9.09 16.17 2.45
N ASN A 145 8.69 17.34 1.95
CA ASN A 145 7.35 17.90 2.18
C ASN A 145 6.24 17.02 1.56
N VAL A 146 6.45 16.48 0.37
CA VAL A 146 5.47 15.59 -0.27
C VAL A 146 5.56 14.18 0.33
N GLY A 147 6.78 13.61 0.41
CA GLY A 147 6.97 12.21 0.76
C GLY A 147 6.81 11.90 2.25
N MET A 148 7.23 12.79 3.12
CA MET A 148 7.16 12.60 4.57
C MET A 148 6.00 13.36 5.21
N TRP A 149 5.96 14.68 5.08
CA TRP A 149 4.90 15.48 5.70
C TRP A 149 3.53 15.19 5.09
N GLY A 150 3.45 15.02 3.75
CA GLY A 150 2.20 14.64 3.09
C GLY A 150 1.66 13.28 3.57
N ALA A 151 2.55 12.31 3.79
CA ALA A 151 2.18 11.02 4.37
C ALA A 151 1.66 11.17 5.80
N PHE A 152 2.33 11.98 6.64
CA PHE A 152 1.88 12.26 8.02
C PHE A 152 0.52 12.96 8.03
N TYR A 153 0.33 13.99 7.22
CA TYR A 153 -0.94 14.71 7.17
C TYR A 153 -2.09 13.80 6.77
N GLY A 154 -1.87 12.96 5.74
CA GLY A 154 -2.88 12.02 5.27
C GLY A 154 -3.22 10.95 6.30
N LEU A 155 -2.21 10.30 6.89
CA LEU A 155 -2.41 9.30 7.94
C LEU A 155 -3.16 9.89 9.13
N ARG A 156 -2.73 11.05 9.61
CA ARG A 156 -3.36 11.72 10.74
C ARG A 156 -4.81 12.12 10.44
N ALA A 157 -5.08 12.72 9.29
CA ALA A 157 -6.43 13.15 8.94
C ALA A 157 -7.37 11.95 8.77
N ALA A 158 -6.93 10.88 8.11
CA ALA A 158 -7.69 9.64 7.96
C ALA A 158 -7.99 8.98 9.32
N ALA A 159 -6.98 8.87 10.18
CA ALA A 159 -7.16 8.31 11.52
C ALA A 159 -8.14 9.12 12.37
N LEU A 160 -8.02 10.46 12.38
CA LEU A 160 -8.97 11.34 13.08
C LEU A 160 -10.41 11.17 12.57
N GLN A 161 -10.59 11.03 11.26
CA GLN A 161 -11.91 10.78 10.66
C GLN A 161 -12.47 9.41 11.11
N MET A 162 -11.67 8.33 11.07
CA MET A 162 -12.07 7.00 11.51
C MET A 162 -12.42 6.96 13.01
N VAL A 163 -11.63 7.63 13.85
CA VAL A 163 -11.92 7.77 15.30
C VAL A 163 -13.22 8.54 15.54
N LYS A 164 -13.44 9.65 14.80
CA LYS A 164 -14.68 10.44 14.89
C LYS A 164 -15.91 9.62 14.49
N GLN A 165 -15.78 8.77 13.50
CA GLN A 165 -16.84 7.85 13.03
C GLN A 165 -17.09 6.70 14.01
N LYS A 166 -16.15 6.40 14.90
CA LYS A 166 -16.16 5.23 15.81
C LYS A 166 -16.21 3.90 15.05
N THR A 167 -15.57 3.85 13.89
CA THR A 167 -15.47 2.66 13.05
C THR A 167 -14.03 2.17 12.99
N PRO A 168 -13.79 0.85 12.89
CA PRO A 168 -12.47 0.33 12.56
C PRO A 168 -12.04 0.81 11.18
N GLY A 169 -10.74 0.81 10.93
CA GLY A 169 -10.19 1.23 9.64
C GLY A 169 -8.87 0.54 9.29
N SER A 170 -8.42 0.74 8.06
CA SER A 170 -7.12 0.23 7.63
C SER A 170 -6.39 1.27 6.78
N ILE A 171 -5.12 1.47 7.10
CA ILE A 171 -4.24 2.45 6.46
C ILE A 171 -3.02 1.71 5.90
N VAL A 172 -2.66 2.01 4.65
CA VAL A 172 -1.42 1.55 4.03
C VAL A 172 -0.56 2.73 3.65
N VAL A 173 0.71 2.66 4.02
CA VAL A 173 1.75 3.61 3.60
C VAL A 173 2.61 2.94 2.53
N ILE A 174 2.63 3.50 1.32
CA ILE A 174 3.51 3.05 0.24
C ILE A 174 4.90 3.64 0.49
N SER A 175 5.77 2.81 1.02
CA SER A 175 7.16 3.13 1.28
C SER A 175 8.07 2.61 0.15
N SER A 176 9.22 2.06 0.47
CA SER A 176 10.20 1.55 -0.49
C SER A 176 11.27 0.74 0.23
N PRO A 177 11.96 -0.21 -0.41
CA PRO A 177 13.24 -0.74 0.07
C PRO A 177 14.30 0.34 0.38
N HIS A 178 14.20 1.52 -0.22
CA HIS A 178 15.02 2.69 0.10
C HIS A 178 14.92 3.15 1.57
N ALA A 179 13.91 2.71 2.31
CA ALA A 179 13.81 2.95 3.75
C ALA A 179 14.92 2.26 4.55
N VAL A 180 15.48 1.18 4.01
CA VAL A 180 16.49 0.33 4.66
C VAL A 180 17.75 0.16 3.82
N ILE A 181 17.68 0.36 2.50
CA ILE A 181 18.82 0.24 1.58
C ILE A 181 19.20 1.65 1.10
N PRO A 182 20.39 2.16 1.41
CA PRO A 182 20.83 3.48 0.98
C PRO A 182 21.16 3.46 -0.53
N ILE A 183 20.34 4.12 -1.31
CA ILE A 183 20.59 4.27 -2.75
C ILE A 183 21.23 5.65 -3.01
N PRO A 184 22.36 5.71 -3.71
CA PRO A 184 23.01 6.98 -4.09
C PRO A 184 22.06 7.90 -4.88
N THR A 185 22.28 9.18 -4.80
CA THR A 185 21.48 10.26 -5.41
C THR A 185 20.07 10.48 -4.83
N ALA A 186 19.55 9.55 -4.04
CA ALA A 186 18.17 9.57 -3.54
C ALA A 186 18.08 9.96 -2.05
N MET A 187 18.98 10.79 -1.50
CA MET A 187 19.08 11.04 -0.06
C MET A 187 17.76 11.53 0.54
N ALA A 188 17.13 12.57 -0.03
CA ALA A 188 15.87 13.10 0.48
C ALA A 188 14.75 12.04 0.44
N TYR A 189 14.72 11.23 -0.61
CA TYR A 189 13.75 10.15 -0.76
C TYR A 189 14.02 9.02 0.26
N ASN A 190 15.28 8.57 0.42
CA ASN A 190 15.65 7.56 1.40
C ASN A 190 15.25 8.00 2.82
N MET A 191 15.57 9.26 3.19
CA MET A 191 15.18 9.86 4.48
C MET A 191 13.67 9.87 4.67
N ALA A 192 12.91 10.33 3.66
CA ALA A 192 11.46 10.36 3.73
C ALA A 192 10.87 8.96 3.90
N LYS A 193 11.37 7.96 3.15
CA LYS A 193 10.87 6.58 3.23
C LYS A 193 11.21 5.92 4.57
N ALA A 194 12.41 6.12 5.10
CA ALA A 194 12.78 5.65 6.45
C ALA A 194 11.88 6.29 7.54
N ALA A 195 11.63 7.60 7.43
CA ALA A 195 10.77 8.31 8.37
C ALA A 195 9.32 7.79 8.36
N ILE A 196 8.72 7.59 7.18
CA ILE A 196 7.33 7.10 7.10
C ILE A 196 7.18 5.64 7.53
N ASP A 197 8.21 4.81 7.36
CA ASP A 197 8.24 3.45 7.91
C ASP A 197 8.12 3.46 9.43
N HIS A 198 8.92 4.28 10.08
CA HIS A 198 8.89 4.37 11.54
C HIS A 198 7.59 5.02 12.03
N MET A 199 7.15 6.09 11.35
CA MET A 199 5.87 6.74 11.61
C MET A 199 4.70 5.76 11.54
N ALA A 200 4.64 4.91 10.52
CA ALA A 200 3.56 3.94 10.36
C ALA A 200 3.53 2.91 11.50
N ARG A 201 4.70 2.44 11.97
CA ARG A 201 4.80 1.52 13.11
C ARG A 201 4.36 2.18 14.42
N THR A 202 4.74 3.44 14.65
CA THR A 202 4.29 4.21 15.82
C THR A 202 2.77 4.37 15.79
N ALA A 203 2.22 4.80 14.65
CA ALA A 203 0.79 4.97 14.48
C ALA A 203 0.00 3.65 14.65
N ALA A 204 0.56 2.52 14.22
CA ALA A 204 -0.04 1.20 14.40
C ALA A 204 -0.28 0.87 15.88
N ILE A 205 0.66 1.22 16.75
CA ILE A 205 0.54 1.01 18.20
C ILE A 205 -0.47 1.99 18.80
N GLU A 206 -0.36 3.29 18.47
CA GLU A 206 -1.22 4.32 19.02
C GLU A 206 -2.70 4.14 18.63
N LEU A 207 -2.96 3.64 17.42
CA LEU A 207 -4.29 3.48 16.87
C LEU A 207 -4.93 2.11 17.14
N ALA A 208 -4.19 1.17 17.75
CA ALA A 208 -4.66 -0.19 18.03
C ALA A 208 -5.94 -0.23 18.89
N THR A 209 -6.05 0.66 19.90
CA THR A 209 -7.23 0.78 20.76
C THR A 209 -8.49 1.22 20.00
N HIS A 210 -8.31 1.85 18.84
CA HIS A 210 -9.39 2.26 17.93
C HIS A 210 -9.69 1.23 16.84
N ARG A 211 -9.01 0.07 16.86
CA ARG A 211 -9.14 -0.95 15.81
C ARG A 211 -8.81 -0.40 14.42
N ILE A 212 -7.88 0.53 14.35
CA ILE A 212 -7.34 1.06 13.09
C ILE A 212 -5.97 0.43 12.87
N ARG A 213 -5.85 -0.35 11.79
CA ARG A 213 -4.59 -1.00 11.39
C ARG A 213 -3.77 -0.05 10.52
N VAL A 214 -2.47 -0.03 10.71
CA VAL A 214 -1.54 0.73 9.86
C VAL A 214 -0.43 -0.20 9.42
N ASN A 215 -0.28 -0.38 8.11
CA ASN A 215 0.74 -1.26 7.54
C ASN A 215 1.54 -0.55 6.44
N ILE A 216 2.63 -1.13 6.07
CA ILE A 216 3.61 -0.60 5.13
C ILE A 216 3.70 -1.55 3.93
N VAL A 217 3.83 -0.99 2.72
CA VAL A 217 4.19 -1.78 1.53
C VAL A 217 5.51 -1.24 0.98
N HIS A 218 6.45 -2.14 0.70
CA HIS A 218 7.72 -1.86 0.01
C HIS A 218 7.65 -2.39 -1.42
N PRO A 219 7.28 -1.57 -2.42
CA PRO A 219 7.39 -1.93 -3.83
C PRO A 219 8.85 -1.97 -4.26
N GLY A 220 9.20 -2.93 -5.11
CA GLY A 220 10.48 -2.96 -5.79
C GLY A 220 10.57 -1.93 -6.92
N TRP A 221 11.31 -2.28 -7.98
CA TRP A 221 11.35 -1.45 -9.18
C TRP A 221 10.11 -1.70 -10.04
N ILE A 222 9.21 -0.72 -10.05
CA ILE A 222 7.87 -0.84 -10.66
C ILE A 222 7.79 0.01 -11.91
N ASP A 223 7.26 -0.56 -12.99
CA ASP A 223 7.05 0.12 -14.26
C ASP A 223 6.01 1.24 -14.13
N THR A 224 6.52 2.44 -13.98
CA THR A 224 5.69 3.65 -13.83
C THR A 224 6.23 4.79 -14.68
N PRO A 225 5.39 5.76 -15.07
CA PRO A 225 5.86 6.97 -15.76
C PRO A 225 6.90 7.76 -14.96
N GLY A 226 6.92 7.59 -13.63
CA GLY A 226 7.88 8.25 -12.75
C GLY A 226 9.32 7.79 -12.95
N GLU A 227 9.55 6.53 -13.32
CA GLU A 227 10.89 5.98 -13.54
C GLU A 227 11.55 6.60 -14.78
N ARG A 228 10.76 6.96 -15.79
CA ARG A 228 11.22 7.59 -17.03
C ARG A 228 11.70 9.05 -16.87
N LYS A 229 11.61 9.59 -15.66
CA LYS A 229 12.31 10.84 -15.31
C LYS A 229 13.81 10.62 -15.04
N PHE A 230 14.19 9.40 -14.67
CA PHE A 230 15.53 9.07 -14.18
C PHE A 230 16.28 8.15 -15.13
N PHE A 231 15.57 7.36 -15.94
CA PHE A 231 16.15 6.33 -16.80
C PHE A 231 15.55 6.39 -18.20
N THR A 232 16.41 6.21 -19.23
CA THR A 232 15.96 5.95 -20.59
C THR A 232 15.44 4.51 -20.74
N GLU A 233 14.71 4.23 -21.82
CA GLU A 233 14.21 2.85 -22.09
C GLU A 233 15.39 1.86 -22.22
N GLU A 234 16.52 2.27 -22.80
CA GLU A 234 17.73 1.43 -22.89
C GLU A 234 18.28 1.11 -21.50
N GLN A 235 18.38 2.11 -20.63
CA GLN A 235 18.84 1.91 -19.25
C GLN A 235 17.90 1.01 -18.47
N ILE A 236 16.59 1.15 -18.66
CA ILE A 236 15.58 0.25 -18.04
C ILE A 236 15.79 -1.16 -18.56
N ASN A 237 15.89 -1.36 -19.88
CA ASN A 237 16.06 -2.67 -20.52
C ASN A 237 17.36 -3.38 -20.08
N GLU A 238 18.45 -2.65 -19.90
CA GLU A 238 19.69 -3.22 -19.37
C GLU A 238 19.58 -3.49 -17.85
N GLY A 239 19.00 -2.55 -17.10
CA GLY A 239 18.84 -2.67 -15.66
C GLY A 239 17.99 -3.89 -15.26
N VAL A 240 16.89 -4.16 -15.97
CA VAL A 240 16.02 -5.32 -15.65
C VAL A 240 16.73 -6.65 -15.82
N LYS A 241 17.73 -6.76 -16.71
CA LYS A 241 18.53 -7.99 -16.89
C LYS A 241 19.33 -8.36 -15.65
N THR A 242 19.61 -7.37 -14.79
CA THR A 242 20.35 -7.58 -13.54
C THR A 242 19.44 -7.97 -12.39
N LEU A 243 18.12 -7.78 -12.49
CA LEU A 243 17.17 -8.11 -11.42
C LEU A 243 16.99 -9.62 -11.28
N PRO A 244 16.66 -10.13 -10.08
CA PRO A 244 16.37 -11.55 -9.88
C PRO A 244 15.24 -12.04 -10.82
N TRP A 245 14.15 -11.30 -10.96
CA TRP A 245 13.00 -11.67 -11.81
C TRP A 245 13.10 -11.18 -13.25
N LYS A 246 14.22 -10.55 -13.65
CA LYS A 246 14.50 -10.09 -15.04
C LYS A 246 13.39 -9.20 -15.62
N ARG A 247 12.60 -8.53 -14.79
CA ARG A 247 11.59 -7.55 -15.18
C ARG A 247 11.29 -6.58 -14.05
N MET A 248 10.71 -5.44 -14.41
CA MET A 248 10.05 -4.57 -13.44
C MET A 248 8.74 -5.21 -12.96
N GLY A 249 8.32 -4.87 -11.75
CA GLY A 249 6.97 -5.15 -11.28
C GLY A 249 5.95 -4.23 -11.96
N LEU A 250 4.68 -4.59 -11.89
CA LEU A 250 3.58 -3.80 -12.44
C LEU A 250 2.79 -3.10 -11.32
N PRO A 251 2.21 -1.90 -11.57
CA PRO A 251 1.39 -1.19 -10.58
C PRO A 251 0.25 -2.02 -9.98
N ASN A 252 -0.39 -2.86 -10.78
CA ASN A 252 -1.47 -3.73 -10.30
C ASN A 252 -0.99 -4.87 -9.39
N GLU A 253 0.26 -5.32 -9.51
CA GLU A 253 0.83 -6.30 -8.57
C GLU A 253 0.95 -5.70 -7.18
N ILE A 254 1.33 -4.43 -7.08
CA ILE A 254 1.33 -3.68 -5.82
C ILE A 254 -0.10 -3.44 -5.34
N GLY A 255 -1.01 -3.03 -6.23
CA GLY A 255 -2.42 -2.81 -5.92
C GLY A 255 -3.11 -4.01 -5.29
N LYS A 256 -2.83 -5.22 -5.79
CA LYS A 256 -3.35 -6.48 -5.20
C LYS A 256 -2.85 -6.70 -3.78
N GLY A 257 -1.55 -6.48 -3.54
CA GLY A 257 -1.00 -6.58 -2.18
C GLY A 257 -1.60 -5.54 -1.23
N VAL A 258 -1.81 -4.31 -1.71
CA VAL A 258 -2.47 -3.24 -0.94
C VAL A 258 -3.92 -3.62 -0.62
N ALA A 259 -4.68 -4.13 -1.59
CA ALA A 259 -6.06 -4.57 -1.37
C ALA A 259 -6.13 -5.69 -0.32
N TYR A 260 -5.20 -6.66 -0.35
CA TYR A 260 -5.09 -7.70 0.69
C TYR A 260 -4.84 -7.11 2.08
N VAL A 261 -3.82 -6.26 2.22
CA VAL A 261 -3.48 -5.65 3.53
C VAL A 261 -4.61 -4.79 4.08
N LEU A 262 -5.41 -4.17 3.21
CA LEU A 262 -6.56 -3.37 3.60
C LEU A 262 -7.80 -4.20 3.94
N SER A 263 -7.91 -5.41 3.43
CA SER A 263 -9.08 -6.29 3.64
C SER A 263 -9.15 -6.87 5.05
N ASP A 264 -10.30 -7.47 5.35
CA ASP A 264 -10.53 -8.16 6.62
C ASP A 264 -9.71 -9.47 6.70
N ASP A 265 -9.22 -10.03 5.57
CA ASP A 265 -8.30 -11.18 5.53
C ASP A 265 -6.95 -10.87 6.21
N ALA A 266 -6.60 -9.60 6.34
CA ALA A 266 -5.41 -9.13 7.03
C ALA A 266 -5.72 -8.55 8.43
N ASP A 267 -6.82 -8.92 9.09
CA ASP A 267 -7.27 -8.31 10.37
C ASP A 267 -6.22 -8.39 11.49
N TYR A 268 -5.36 -9.39 11.48
CA TYR A 268 -4.28 -9.53 12.49
C TYR A 268 -2.96 -8.86 12.08
N MET A 269 -2.94 -8.11 10.96
CA MET A 269 -1.76 -7.37 10.49
C MET A 269 -1.85 -5.90 10.87
N THR A 270 -0.96 -5.44 11.74
CA THR A 270 -0.71 -4.01 12.01
C THR A 270 0.78 -3.78 12.30
N GLY A 271 1.34 -2.66 11.89
CA GLY A 271 2.76 -2.34 11.99
C GLY A 271 3.67 -3.18 11.10
N SER A 272 3.09 -4.02 10.23
CA SER A 272 3.83 -4.95 9.36
C SER A 272 4.29 -4.27 8.08
N THR A 273 5.38 -4.81 7.50
CA THR A 273 5.86 -4.42 6.18
C THR A 273 5.66 -5.58 5.21
N LEU A 274 4.87 -5.36 4.15
CA LEU A 274 4.74 -6.28 3.02
C LEU A 274 5.67 -5.84 1.90
N THR A 275 6.70 -6.63 1.62
CA THR A 275 7.63 -6.39 0.51
C THR A 275 7.14 -7.10 -0.75
N ILE A 276 7.00 -6.33 -1.86
CA ILE A 276 6.58 -6.83 -3.18
C ILE A 276 7.57 -6.28 -4.19
N ASP A 277 8.72 -6.94 -4.33
CA ASP A 277 9.87 -6.36 -4.99
C ASP A 277 10.62 -7.30 -5.96
N GLY A 278 10.09 -8.49 -6.21
CA GLY A 278 10.75 -9.48 -7.07
C GLY A 278 12.14 -9.90 -6.56
N GLY A 279 12.39 -9.76 -5.25
CA GLY A 279 13.66 -10.12 -4.61
C GLY A 279 14.76 -9.06 -4.74
N VAL A 280 14.46 -7.86 -5.23
CA VAL A 280 15.48 -6.82 -5.46
C VAL A 280 16.17 -6.36 -4.18
N SER A 281 15.51 -6.42 -3.03
CA SER A 281 16.09 -6.07 -1.73
C SER A 281 16.91 -7.20 -1.09
N LEU A 282 16.88 -8.41 -1.65
CA LEU A 282 17.69 -9.52 -1.18
C LEU A 282 19.15 -9.39 -1.70
N PRO A 283 20.16 -9.96 -1.01
CA PRO A 283 21.56 -9.82 -1.41
C PRO A 283 21.92 -10.75 -2.61
N TRP A 284 21.12 -10.70 -3.67
CA TRP A 284 21.31 -11.48 -4.89
C TRP A 284 22.61 -11.16 -5.65
N TRP A 285 23.19 -10.00 -5.38
CA TRP A 285 24.49 -9.58 -5.90
C TRP A 285 25.68 -10.23 -5.19
N SER A 286 25.47 -10.92 -4.07
CA SER A 286 26.54 -11.62 -3.36
C SER A 286 26.84 -12.94 -4.05
N ASN A 287 27.81 -12.95 -4.99
CA ASN A 287 28.28 -14.12 -5.75
C ASN A 287 28.89 -15.23 -4.86
N ARG A 288 28.16 -15.72 -3.86
CA ARG A 288 28.65 -16.84 -3.04
C ARG A 288 28.45 -18.21 -3.65
N ALA A 289 27.89 -18.26 -4.85
CA ALA A 289 27.49 -19.49 -5.50
C ALA A 289 27.84 -19.53 -7.00
N GLU A 290 29.05 -19.15 -7.39
CA GLU A 290 29.57 -19.65 -8.65
C GLU A 290 29.73 -21.19 -8.52
N GLY A 291 28.71 -21.91 -9.00
CA GLY A 291 28.67 -23.37 -9.00
C GLY A 291 27.51 -24.01 -8.27
N ALA A 292 26.57 -23.27 -7.69
CA ALA A 292 25.41 -23.79 -6.96
C ALA A 292 24.05 -23.40 -7.55
N MET A 293 23.98 -23.04 -8.83
CA MET A 293 22.73 -22.91 -9.59
C MET A 293 22.81 -23.72 -10.87
#